data_69aec00f0c38fb42516a01bf5b99081b
#
_entry.id   69aec00f0c38fb42516a01bf5b99081b
#
_cell.length_a   1.000
_cell.length_b   1.000
_cell.length_c   1.000
_cell.angle_alpha   90.00
_cell.angle_beta   90.00
_cell.angle_gamma   90.00
#
_symmetry.space_group_name_H-M   'P 1'
#
loop_
_entity.id
_entity.type
_entity.pdbx_description
1 polymer ?
#
loop_
_entity_poly.entity_id
_entity_poly.type
_entity_poly.pdbx_seq_one_letter_code
_entity_poly.pdbx_strand_id
1 'polypeptide(L)'
;MGGFFGVTSKNDCVLDIFFGVDYHSHLGTKKGGMALHSKEKGFQREIHNIENTPFRTKFEDDLYEFEGCVSGIGCISDNDPQPLLVRSHLGTYAITTIGAINNAEELLQAEFDKGHQFMSRSTGNVNETELVASLINQRSDLISGIKYAQEAIEGSVTLLILTEDDAIIAARDRLGRLPVLIGKDEEGYAVSFESFAYQKLGYEKDYELGPGEIVKITPEGYKTLQPA
;
A
#
# COMPACT_ATOMS: atom_id res chain seq x y z
N MET A 1 4.85 6.00 12.81
CA MET A 1 4.12 6.58 11.66
C MET A 1 4.74 6.08 10.38
N GLY A 2 4.18 6.40 9.25
CA GLY A 2 4.69 6.00 7.95
C GLY A 2 4.00 6.76 6.83
N GLY A 3 4.42 6.54 5.58
CA GLY A 3 3.80 7.09 4.39
C GLY A 3 3.87 6.11 3.24
N PHE A 4 2.91 6.12 2.37
CA PHE A 4 2.87 5.28 1.18
C PHE A 4 2.90 6.09 -0.11
N PHE A 5 3.33 5.43 -1.16
CA PHE A 5 3.29 5.93 -2.52
C PHE A 5 2.95 4.79 -3.49
N GLY A 6 2.19 5.09 -4.51
CA GLY A 6 1.84 4.13 -5.54
C GLY A 6 1.76 4.80 -6.91
N VAL A 7 2.06 4.05 -7.97
CA VAL A 7 1.96 4.49 -9.36
C VAL A 7 1.40 3.35 -10.21
N THR A 8 0.56 3.70 -11.14
CA THR A 8 0.19 2.86 -12.29
C THR A 8 0.35 3.67 -13.56
N SER A 9 1.11 3.13 -14.52
CA SER A 9 1.58 3.84 -15.71
C SER A 9 1.49 2.97 -16.96
N LYS A 10 1.46 3.58 -18.12
CA LYS A 10 1.55 2.89 -19.43
C LYS A 10 2.98 2.41 -19.71
N ASN A 11 3.96 2.99 -19.04
CA ASN A 11 5.38 2.70 -19.21
C ASN A 11 6.01 2.28 -17.88
N ASP A 12 7.33 2.00 -17.91
CA ASP A 12 8.10 1.70 -16.70
C ASP A 12 7.95 2.83 -15.67
N CYS A 13 7.56 2.47 -14.43
CA CYS A 13 7.35 3.41 -13.33
C CYS A 13 8.30 3.20 -12.15
N VAL A 14 9.36 2.44 -12.33
CA VAL A 14 10.28 2.04 -11.25
C VAL A 14 10.88 3.26 -10.53
N LEU A 15 11.36 4.24 -11.31
CA LEU A 15 11.95 5.46 -10.72
C LEU A 15 10.91 6.33 -10.01
N ASP A 16 9.68 6.36 -10.49
CA ASP A 16 8.60 7.11 -9.84
C ASP A 16 8.26 6.50 -8.48
N ILE A 17 8.17 5.16 -8.39
CA ILE A 17 7.98 4.47 -7.12
C ILE A 17 9.18 4.71 -6.20
N PHE A 18 10.40 4.52 -6.70
CA PHE A 18 11.61 4.67 -5.90
C PHE A 18 11.74 6.07 -5.28
N PHE A 19 11.63 7.12 -6.08
CA PHE A 19 11.69 8.49 -5.57
C PHE A 19 10.44 8.89 -4.79
N GLY A 20 9.26 8.43 -5.21
CA GLY A 20 8.02 8.70 -4.49
C GLY A 20 8.02 8.16 -3.08
N VAL A 21 8.54 6.94 -2.87
CA VAL A 21 8.72 6.36 -1.53
C VAL A 21 9.81 7.11 -0.76
N ASP A 22 10.95 7.40 -1.38
CA ASP A 22 12.04 8.14 -0.75
C ASP A 22 11.60 9.52 -0.24
N TYR A 23 10.75 10.21 -0.97
CA TYR A 23 10.18 11.50 -0.54
C TYR A 23 9.32 11.40 0.72
N HIS A 24 8.90 10.20 1.14
CA HIS A 24 8.22 9.95 2.42
C HIS A 24 9.17 9.60 3.57
N SER A 25 10.49 9.65 3.38
CA SER A 25 11.49 9.30 4.41
C SER A 25 11.44 10.18 5.66
N HIS A 26 10.79 11.33 5.61
CA HIS A 26 10.53 12.17 6.80
C HIS A 26 9.40 11.64 7.68
N LEU A 27 8.59 10.69 7.21
CA LEU A 27 7.45 10.10 7.94
C LEU A 27 7.80 8.84 8.72
N GLY A 28 8.97 8.27 8.50
CA GLY A 28 9.43 7.07 9.19
C GLY A 28 10.91 6.80 8.93
N THR A 29 11.54 6.03 9.81
CA THR A 29 13.00 5.86 9.81
C THR A 29 13.47 4.41 9.93
N LYS A 30 12.58 3.42 10.03
CA LYS A 30 12.99 2.04 10.35
C LYS A 30 12.94 1.08 9.17
N LYS A 31 11.84 1.09 8.44
CA LYS A 31 11.61 0.16 7.34
C LYS A 31 11.23 0.92 6.08
N GLY A 32 11.73 0.47 4.96
CA GLY A 32 11.27 0.89 3.64
C GLY A 32 10.97 -0.34 2.82
N GLY A 33 9.98 -0.27 1.94
CA GLY A 33 9.64 -1.36 1.06
C GLY A 33 8.96 -0.92 -0.21
N MET A 34 9.16 -1.71 -1.26
CA MET A 34 8.51 -1.55 -2.56
C MET A 34 8.00 -2.91 -3.05
N ALA A 35 6.83 -2.91 -3.68
CA ALA A 35 6.30 -4.03 -4.45
C ALA A 35 5.81 -3.50 -5.79
N LEU A 36 6.35 -4.04 -6.87
CA LEU A 36 5.99 -3.65 -8.22
C LEU A 36 5.49 -4.87 -9.00
N HIS A 37 4.76 -4.62 -10.07
CA HIS A 37 4.19 -5.66 -10.90
C HIS A 37 4.32 -5.32 -12.38
N SER A 38 4.49 -6.36 -13.17
CA SER A 38 4.25 -6.37 -14.62
C SER A 38 3.73 -7.73 -15.03
N LYS A 39 3.01 -7.79 -16.15
CA LYS A 39 2.49 -9.06 -16.68
C LYS A 39 3.60 -10.06 -17.03
N GLU A 40 4.78 -9.58 -17.37
CA GLU A 40 5.91 -10.41 -17.76
C GLU A 40 6.63 -11.03 -16.55
N LYS A 41 6.92 -10.20 -15.53
CA LYS A 41 7.70 -10.60 -14.36
C LYS A 41 6.85 -11.05 -13.16
N GLY A 42 5.55 -10.70 -13.14
CA GLY A 42 4.71 -10.82 -11.96
C GLY A 42 5.11 -9.83 -10.88
N PHE A 43 4.82 -10.16 -9.63
CA PHE A 43 5.21 -9.33 -8.48
C PHE A 43 6.68 -9.47 -8.15
N GLN A 44 7.34 -8.32 -7.99
CA GLN A 44 8.68 -8.18 -7.43
C GLN A 44 8.56 -7.37 -6.14
N ARG A 45 9.29 -7.74 -5.08
CA ARG A 45 9.19 -7.06 -3.78
C ARG A 45 10.51 -7.07 -3.04
N GLU A 46 10.91 -5.87 -2.54
CA GLU A 46 12.04 -5.71 -1.64
C GLU A 46 11.67 -4.88 -0.42
N ILE A 47 12.22 -5.26 0.74
CA ILE A 47 12.03 -4.58 2.02
C ILE A 47 13.37 -4.50 2.74
N HIS A 48 13.75 -3.29 3.15
CA HIS A 48 15.00 -3.04 3.87
C HIS A 48 14.79 -2.35 5.22
N ASN A 49 15.72 -2.62 6.14
CA ASN A 49 15.92 -1.76 7.30
C ASN A 49 16.69 -0.51 6.86
N ILE A 50 16.13 0.67 7.15
CA ILE A 50 16.69 1.98 6.76
C ILE A 50 17.13 2.81 7.97
N GLU A 51 17.20 2.22 9.18
CA GLU A 51 17.58 2.94 10.41
C GLU A 51 18.96 3.58 10.34
N ASN A 52 19.91 2.89 9.71
CA ASN A 52 21.31 3.31 9.66
C ASN A 52 21.79 3.70 8.26
N THR A 53 20.92 3.62 7.25
CA THR A 53 21.27 3.90 5.86
C THR A 53 20.05 4.45 5.14
N PRO A 54 20.15 5.58 4.40
CA PRO A 54 19.03 6.17 3.70
C PRO A 54 18.35 5.18 2.74
N PHE A 55 17.05 5.36 2.54
CA PHE A 55 16.23 4.55 1.63
C PHE A 55 16.90 4.39 0.26
N ARG A 56 17.32 5.49 -0.38
CA ARG A 56 17.97 5.46 -1.69
C ARG A 56 19.15 4.51 -1.76
N THR A 57 20.05 4.59 -0.80
CA THR A 57 21.26 3.76 -0.77
C THR A 57 20.94 2.27 -0.58
N LYS A 58 19.82 1.96 0.08
CA LYS A 58 19.41 0.57 0.30
C LYS A 58 18.75 -0.07 -0.91
N PHE A 59 18.03 0.72 -1.70
CA PHE A 59 17.23 0.21 -2.82
C PHE A 59 17.88 0.44 -4.18
N GLU A 60 18.95 1.25 -4.28
CA GLU A 60 19.60 1.58 -5.55
C GLU A 60 20.10 0.32 -6.28
N ASP A 61 20.64 -0.64 -5.54
CA ASP A 61 21.15 -1.89 -6.10
C ASP A 61 20.04 -2.87 -6.52
N ASP A 62 18.81 -2.69 -6.03
CA ASP A 62 17.67 -3.57 -6.33
C ASP A 62 16.87 -3.11 -7.55
N LEU A 63 17.07 -1.88 -8.04
CA LEU A 63 16.25 -1.29 -9.10
C LEU A 63 16.19 -2.13 -10.38
N TYR A 64 17.25 -2.87 -10.69
CA TYR A 64 17.31 -3.73 -11.86
C TYR A 64 16.28 -4.88 -11.82
N GLU A 65 15.90 -5.34 -10.62
CA GLU A 65 14.89 -6.40 -10.46
C GLU A 65 13.49 -5.93 -10.85
N PHE A 66 13.24 -4.64 -10.65
CA PHE A 66 11.96 -4.00 -10.94
C PHE A 66 11.84 -3.49 -12.39
N GLU A 67 12.92 -3.43 -13.15
CA GLU A 67 12.94 -2.89 -14.52
C GLU A 67 11.81 -3.45 -15.38
N GLY A 68 11.06 -2.58 -16.05
CA GLY A 68 9.90 -2.92 -16.87
C GLY A 68 8.58 -3.09 -16.10
N CYS A 69 8.57 -2.89 -14.78
CA CYS A 69 7.31 -2.85 -14.03
C CYS A 69 6.54 -1.55 -14.31
N VAL A 70 5.24 -1.72 -14.55
CA VAL A 70 4.34 -0.61 -14.96
C VAL A 70 3.40 -0.16 -13.84
N SER A 71 3.41 -0.88 -12.72
CA SER A 71 2.62 -0.53 -11.54
C SER A 71 3.37 -0.91 -10.27
N GLY A 72 3.14 -0.16 -9.20
CA GLY A 72 3.81 -0.43 -7.94
C GLY A 72 3.22 0.34 -6.77
N ILE A 73 3.50 -0.18 -5.57
CA ILE A 73 3.26 0.49 -4.30
C ILE A 73 4.48 0.37 -3.41
N GLY A 74 4.69 1.36 -2.56
CA GLY A 74 5.75 1.29 -1.57
C GLY A 74 5.43 2.12 -0.35
N CYS A 75 6.21 1.94 0.70
CA CYS A 75 6.02 2.69 1.93
C CYS A 75 7.30 2.83 2.74
N ILE A 76 7.28 3.85 3.59
CA ILE A 76 8.16 3.99 4.74
C ILE A 76 7.34 3.66 5.98
N SER A 77 7.88 2.87 6.91
CA SER A 77 7.21 2.46 8.14
C SER A 77 8.16 2.42 9.33
N ASP A 78 7.67 2.80 10.51
CA ASP A 78 8.41 2.64 11.77
C ASP A 78 8.12 1.31 12.47
N ASN A 79 7.09 0.60 12.06
CA ASN A 79 6.65 -0.62 12.72
C ASN A 79 6.88 -1.84 11.82
N ASP A 80 5.95 -2.09 10.95
CA ASP A 80 5.87 -3.35 10.20
C ASP A 80 6.65 -3.30 8.89
N PRO A 81 7.32 -4.40 8.52
CA PRO A 81 7.84 -4.56 7.17
C PRO A 81 6.68 -4.67 6.18
N GLN A 82 6.67 -3.79 5.19
CA GLN A 82 5.64 -3.66 4.14
C GLN A 82 6.30 -3.20 2.83
N PRO A 83 5.64 -3.39 1.64
CA PRO A 83 4.35 -4.05 1.41
C PRO A 83 4.39 -5.56 1.66
N LEU A 84 3.25 -6.16 2.02
CA LEU A 84 3.11 -7.62 2.09
C LEU A 84 2.56 -8.18 0.78
N LEU A 85 3.14 -9.27 0.31
CA LEU A 85 2.60 -10.03 -0.81
C LEU A 85 1.68 -11.12 -0.26
N VAL A 86 0.43 -11.08 -0.66
CA VAL A 86 -0.65 -11.98 -0.20
C VAL A 86 -1.14 -12.82 -1.37
N ARG A 87 -1.29 -14.13 -1.15
CA ARG A 87 -1.95 -15.04 -2.07
C ARG A 87 -3.11 -15.73 -1.38
N SER A 88 -4.31 -15.52 -1.90
CA SER A 88 -5.53 -16.03 -1.29
C SER A 88 -6.57 -16.42 -2.36
N HIS A 89 -7.79 -16.75 -1.93
CA HIS A 89 -8.92 -16.95 -2.84
C HIS A 89 -9.33 -15.69 -3.61
N LEU A 90 -8.87 -14.52 -3.18
CA LEU A 90 -9.08 -13.22 -3.86
C LEU A 90 -8.03 -12.94 -4.96
N GLY A 91 -7.12 -13.87 -5.22
CA GLY A 91 -5.97 -13.71 -6.11
C GLY A 91 -4.68 -13.41 -5.36
N THR A 92 -3.65 -13.00 -6.11
CA THR A 92 -2.40 -12.48 -5.57
C THR A 92 -2.43 -10.96 -5.58
N TYR A 93 -2.00 -10.34 -4.51
CA TYR A 93 -1.91 -8.88 -4.42
C TYR A 93 -0.82 -8.44 -3.43
N ALA A 94 -0.30 -7.25 -3.61
CA ALA A 94 0.54 -6.60 -2.62
C ALA A 94 -0.27 -5.57 -1.84
N ILE A 95 -0.05 -5.46 -0.53
CA ILE A 95 -0.78 -4.53 0.33
C ILE A 95 0.16 -3.72 1.22
N THR A 96 -0.12 -2.43 1.36
CA THR A 96 0.46 -1.56 2.39
C THR A 96 -0.63 -0.83 3.15
N THR A 97 -0.41 -0.63 4.45
CA THR A 97 -1.37 0.00 5.36
C THR A 97 -0.72 1.07 6.20
N ILE A 98 -1.46 2.13 6.49
CA ILE A 98 -1.07 3.16 7.45
C ILE A 98 -2.27 3.44 8.34
N GLY A 99 -2.02 3.51 9.65
CA GLY A 99 -3.07 3.79 10.62
C GLY A 99 -2.68 3.39 12.02
N ALA A 100 -3.69 3.16 12.85
CA ALA A 100 -3.56 2.63 14.20
C ALA A 100 -4.76 1.73 14.48
N ILE A 101 -4.49 0.52 14.94
CA ILE A 101 -5.49 -0.50 15.27
C ILE A 101 -5.53 -0.65 16.79
N ASN A 102 -6.50 0.01 17.44
CA ASN A 102 -6.57 0.04 18.90
C ASN A 102 -7.04 -1.29 19.51
N ASN A 103 -7.81 -2.08 18.76
CA ASN A 103 -8.31 -3.39 19.14
C ASN A 103 -7.55 -4.55 18.48
N ALA A 104 -6.28 -4.36 18.15
CA ALA A 104 -5.46 -5.35 17.44
C ALA A 104 -5.42 -6.71 18.16
N GLU A 105 -5.22 -6.71 19.48
CA GLU A 105 -5.15 -7.96 20.28
C GLU A 105 -6.49 -8.72 20.26
N GLU A 106 -7.61 -8.02 20.36
CA GLU A 106 -8.96 -8.62 20.29
C GLU A 106 -9.21 -9.26 18.92
N LEU A 107 -8.87 -8.53 17.83
CA LEU A 107 -9.00 -9.03 16.46
C LEU A 107 -8.10 -10.24 16.22
N LEU A 108 -6.85 -10.20 16.72
CA LEU A 108 -5.92 -11.32 16.61
C LEU A 108 -6.44 -12.57 17.34
N GLN A 109 -6.97 -12.41 18.55
CA GLN A 109 -7.55 -13.54 19.28
C GLN A 109 -8.74 -14.15 18.53
N ALA A 110 -9.62 -13.30 17.98
CA ALA A 110 -10.73 -13.76 17.16
C ALA A 110 -10.27 -14.51 15.88
N GLU A 111 -9.14 -14.13 15.30
CA GLU A 111 -8.55 -14.85 14.16
C GLU A 111 -7.93 -16.19 14.59
N PHE A 112 -7.23 -16.23 15.73
CA PHE A 112 -6.69 -17.48 16.27
C PHE A 112 -7.80 -18.48 16.63
N ASP A 113 -8.92 -18.01 17.17
CA ASP A 113 -10.08 -18.85 17.49
C ASP A 113 -10.72 -19.49 16.24
N LYS A 114 -10.55 -18.86 15.07
CA LYS A 114 -10.92 -19.41 13.75
C LYS A 114 -9.86 -20.34 13.15
N GLY A 115 -8.70 -20.50 13.80
CA GLY A 115 -7.59 -21.30 13.32
C GLY A 115 -6.68 -20.60 12.30
N HIS A 116 -6.79 -19.30 12.16
CA HIS A 116 -5.88 -18.52 11.30
C HIS A 116 -4.47 -18.42 11.91
N GLN A 117 -3.46 -18.30 11.07
CA GLN A 117 -2.05 -18.19 11.44
C GLN A 117 -1.47 -16.89 10.87
N PHE A 118 -0.56 -16.29 11.63
CA PHE A 118 0.18 -15.11 11.20
C PHE A 118 1.67 -15.45 11.06
N MET A 119 2.24 -15.12 9.93
CA MET A 119 3.59 -15.53 9.54
C MET A 119 4.61 -14.38 9.66
N SER A 120 4.15 -13.14 9.45
CA SER A 120 5.01 -11.96 9.51
C SER A 120 5.03 -11.39 10.92
N ARG A 121 6.23 -11.27 11.51
CA ARG A 121 6.43 -10.66 12.81
C ARG A 121 7.12 -9.33 12.69
N SER A 122 6.67 -8.36 13.47
CA SER A 122 7.36 -7.11 13.68
C SER A 122 7.66 -6.95 15.17
N THR A 123 8.93 -6.79 15.53
CA THR A 123 9.37 -6.51 16.91
C THR A 123 8.75 -7.38 18.02
N GLY A 124 8.41 -8.64 17.69
CA GLY A 124 7.77 -9.60 18.62
C GLY A 124 6.26 -9.67 18.55
N ASN A 125 5.59 -8.73 17.90
CA ASN A 125 4.15 -8.71 17.68
C ASN A 125 3.80 -9.19 16.27
N VAL A 126 2.52 -9.48 16.03
CA VAL A 126 2.00 -9.75 14.68
C VAL A 126 2.05 -8.47 13.86
N ASN A 127 2.37 -8.62 12.58
CA ASN A 127 2.34 -7.49 11.63
C ASN A 127 0.89 -7.02 11.42
N GLU A 128 0.60 -5.74 11.74
CA GLU A 128 -0.76 -5.18 11.64
C GLU A 128 -1.28 -5.18 10.19
N THR A 129 -0.39 -5.05 9.19
CA THR A 129 -0.77 -5.17 7.77
C THR A 129 -1.24 -6.58 7.42
N GLU A 130 -0.62 -7.62 8.03
CA GLU A 130 -1.06 -9.01 7.87
C GLU A 130 -2.43 -9.23 8.53
N LEU A 131 -2.69 -8.63 9.69
CA LEU A 131 -4.01 -8.65 10.31
C LEU A 131 -5.07 -8.01 9.41
N VAL A 132 -4.79 -6.84 8.83
CA VAL A 132 -5.72 -6.20 7.87
C VAL A 132 -5.97 -7.10 6.66
N ALA A 133 -4.93 -7.72 6.10
CA ALA A 133 -5.09 -8.66 4.99
C ALA A 133 -5.92 -9.90 5.39
N SER A 134 -5.76 -10.43 6.60
CA SER A 134 -6.58 -11.53 7.12
C SER A 134 -8.05 -11.13 7.21
N LEU A 135 -8.36 -9.93 7.70
CA LEU A 135 -9.73 -9.43 7.75
C LEU A 135 -10.33 -9.26 6.35
N ILE A 136 -9.57 -8.71 5.40
CA ILE A 136 -10.00 -8.58 4.00
C ILE A 136 -10.33 -9.95 3.40
N ASN A 137 -9.51 -10.93 3.64
CA ASN A 137 -9.66 -12.30 3.11
C ASN A 137 -10.85 -13.07 3.71
N GLN A 138 -11.58 -12.53 4.69
CA GLN A 138 -12.82 -13.14 5.20
C GLN A 138 -14.04 -12.87 4.29
N ARG A 139 -13.89 -12.13 3.21
CA ARG A 139 -14.99 -11.79 2.30
C ARG A 139 -14.73 -12.34 0.89
N SER A 140 -15.77 -12.33 0.07
CA SER A 140 -15.76 -12.92 -1.27
C SER A 140 -15.04 -12.07 -2.33
N ASP A 141 -14.78 -10.80 -2.04
CA ASP A 141 -14.09 -9.86 -2.93
C ASP A 141 -13.34 -8.79 -2.13
N LEU A 142 -12.37 -8.13 -2.77
CA LEU A 142 -11.52 -7.14 -2.12
C LEU A 142 -12.31 -5.96 -1.54
N ILE A 143 -13.35 -5.49 -2.22
CA ILE A 143 -14.09 -4.30 -1.79
C ILE A 143 -14.89 -4.58 -0.53
N SER A 144 -15.65 -5.69 -0.52
CA SER A 144 -16.37 -6.13 0.67
C SER A 144 -15.41 -6.47 1.82
N GLY A 145 -14.21 -6.98 1.51
CA GLY A 145 -13.15 -7.24 2.47
C GLY A 145 -12.59 -5.97 3.10
N ILE A 146 -12.27 -4.96 2.29
CA ILE A 146 -11.77 -3.66 2.78
C ILE A 146 -12.81 -3.01 3.70
N LYS A 147 -14.08 -2.98 3.27
CA LYS A 147 -15.19 -2.48 4.11
C LYS A 147 -15.24 -3.16 5.46
N TYR A 148 -15.21 -4.49 5.44
CA TYR A 148 -15.26 -5.27 6.67
C TYR A 148 -14.07 -4.96 7.59
N ALA A 149 -12.86 -4.90 7.04
CA ALA A 149 -11.68 -4.54 7.82
C ALA A 149 -11.81 -3.15 8.45
N GLN A 150 -12.27 -2.15 7.67
CA GLN A 150 -12.50 -0.79 8.17
C GLN A 150 -13.63 -0.70 9.22
N GLU A 151 -14.62 -1.57 9.17
CA GLU A 151 -15.71 -1.65 10.17
C GLU A 151 -15.27 -2.36 11.45
N ALA A 152 -14.47 -3.42 11.33
CA ALA A 152 -14.00 -4.22 12.47
C ALA A 152 -12.90 -3.49 13.28
N ILE A 153 -12.12 -2.64 12.63
CA ILE A 153 -10.98 -1.94 13.26
C ILE A 153 -11.48 -0.74 14.06
N GLU A 154 -11.15 -0.74 15.34
CA GLU A 154 -11.25 0.44 16.20
C GLU A 154 -9.97 1.29 16.02
N GLY A 155 -10.10 2.41 15.32
CA GLY A 155 -8.96 3.25 14.98
C GLY A 155 -9.05 3.82 13.58
N SER A 156 -7.99 3.68 12.82
CA SER A 156 -7.93 4.09 11.42
C SER A 156 -7.09 3.11 10.61
N VAL A 157 -7.51 2.82 9.39
CA VAL A 157 -6.71 2.11 8.41
C VAL A 157 -6.94 2.70 7.02
N THR A 158 -5.88 3.23 6.46
CA THR A 158 -5.79 3.68 5.07
C THR A 158 -4.83 2.73 4.36
N LEU A 159 -5.16 2.28 3.15
CA LEU A 159 -4.39 1.23 2.49
C LEU A 159 -4.30 1.41 0.97
N LEU A 160 -3.24 0.82 0.40
CA LEU A 160 -3.13 0.56 -1.03
C LEU A 160 -2.99 -0.94 -1.26
N ILE A 161 -3.68 -1.44 -2.30
CA ILE A 161 -3.54 -2.80 -2.81
C ILE A 161 -3.13 -2.72 -4.27
N LEU A 162 -1.99 -3.33 -4.61
CA LEU A 162 -1.57 -3.56 -5.99
C LEU A 162 -2.05 -4.92 -6.43
N THR A 163 -2.76 -4.99 -7.55
CA THR A 163 -3.40 -6.21 -8.07
C THR A 163 -2.68 -6.77 -9.30
N GLU A 164 -2.93 -8.04 -9.66
CA GLU A 164 -2.31 -8.73 -10.81
C GLU A 164 -2.68 -8.13 -12.18
N ASP A 165 -3.67 -7.24 -12.23
CA ASP A 165 -4.07 -6.52 -13.45
C ASP A 165 -3.47 -5.11 -13.54
N ASP A 166 -2.33 -4.88 -12.86
CA ASP A 166 -1.60 -3.61 -12.83
C ASP A 166 -2.41 -2.42 -12.28
N ALA A 167 -3.48 -2.68 -11.53
CA ALA A 167 -4.28 -1.64 -10.90
C ALA A 167 -3.93 -1.45 -9.43
N ILE A 168 -4.17 -0.24 -8.93
CA ILE A 168 -4.09 0.07 -7.51
C ILE A 168 -5.51 0.30 -6.96
N ILE A 169 -5.86 -0.42 -5.89
CA ILE A 169 -7.02 -0.10 -5.09
C ILE A 169 -6.54 0.77 -3.92
N ALA A 170 -7.02 1.99 -3.85
CA ALA A 170 -6.76 2.91 -2.76
C ALA A 170 -8.02 3.04 -1.89
N ALA A 171 -7.86 2.91 -0.57
CA ALA A 171 -8.96 3.05 0.37
C ALA A 171 -8.58 4.01 1.50
N ARG A 172 -9.34 5.08 1.65
CA ARG A 172 -9.20 6.02 2.76
C ARG A 172 -9.94 5.52 3.98
N ASP A 173 -9.37 5.72 5.17
CA ASP A 173 -10.03 5.32 6.40
C ASP A 173 -11.42 5.95 6.55
N ARG A 174 -12.29 5.25 7.26
CA ARG A 174 -13.71 5.59 7.41
C ARG A 174 -13.95 6.98 8.03
N LEU A 175 -13.01 7.46 8.84
CA LEU A 175 -13.08 8.78 9.50
C LEU A 175 -12.32 9.87 8.73
N GLY A 176 -11.62 9.50 7.64
CA GLY A 176 -10.86 10.44 6.82
C GLY A 176 -9.66 11.07 7.54
N ARG A 177 -9.10 10.42 8.56
CA ARG A 177 -8.00 10.97 9.37
C ARG A 177 -6.74 11.20 8.57
N LEU A 178 -6.44 10.28 7.64
CA LEU A 178 -5.27 10.35 6.79
C LEU A 178 -5.69 10.64 5.35
N PRO A 179 -5.01 11.54 4.65
CA PRO A 179 -5.34 11.85 3.26
C PRO A 179 -4.94 10.71 2.33
N VAL A 180 -5.66 10.60 1.22
CA VAL A 180 -5.27 9.82 0.04
C VAL A 180 -5.48 10.69 -1.16
N LEU A 181 -4.39 11.04 -1.83
CA LEU A 181 -4.34 12.01 -2.91
C LEU A 181 -3.96 11.32 -4.21
N ILE A 182 -4.66 11.61 -5.28
CA ILE A 182 -4.38 11.14 -6.63
C ILE A 182 -3.78 12.27 -7.44
N GLY A 183 -2.61 12.03 -8.01
CA GLY A 183 -1.97 12.85 -9.02
C GLY A 183 -2.06 12.20 -10.39
N LYS A 184 -2.00 13.01 -11.43
CA LYS A 184 -2.10 12.59 -12.84
C LYS A 184 -0.98 13.22 -13.66
N ASP A 185 -0.47 12.45 -14.62
CA ASP A 185 0.35 12.93 -15.72
C ASP A 185 -0.11 12.34 -17.07
N GLU A 186 0.68 12.44 -18.13
CA GLU A 186 0.36 11.91 -19.46
C GLU A 186 0.43 10.38 -19.53
N GLU A 187 1.24 9.76 -18.67
CA GLU A 187 1.53 8.32 -18.67
C GLU A 187 0.62 7.53 -17.71
N GLY A 188 0.08 8.17 -16.66
CA GLY A 188 -0.75 7.46 -15.70
C GLY A 188 -1.12 8.25 -14.45
N TYR A 189 -1.16 7.54 -13.33
CA TYR A 189 -1.61 8.09 -12.06
C TYR A 189 -0.69 7.69 -10.91
N ALA A 190 -0.44 8.65 -10.02
CA ALA A 190 0.21 8.42 -8.74
C ALA A 190 -0.81 8.54 -7.60
N VAL A 191 -0.66 7.75 -6.56
CA VAL A 191 -1.43 7.84 -5.32
C VAL A 191 -0.48 8.00 -4.15
N SER A 192 -0.76 8.97 -3.28
CA SER A 192 0.17 9.36 -2.24
C SER A 192 -0.55 9.78 -0.97
N PHE A 193 0.18 9.68 0.11
CA PHE A 193 -0.17 10.24 1.40
C PHE A 193 -0.01 11.78 1.44
N GLU A 194 0.94 12.32 0.68
CA GLU A 194 1.24 13.74 0.60
C GLU A 194 1.38 14.21 -0.84
N SER A 195 0.84 15.38 -1.16
CA SER A 195 0.86 15.93 -2.52
C SER A 195 2.27 16.26 -3.03
N PHE A 196 3.16 16.61 -2.13
CA PHE A 196 4.51 17.04 -2.48
C PHE A 196 5.29 15.93 -3.22
N ALA A 197 5.12 14.66 -2.83
CA ALA A 197 5.85 13.54 -3.41
C ALA A 197 5.55 13.38 -4.92
N TYR A 198 4.28 13.30 -5.31
CA TYR A 198 3.93 13.15 -6.71
C TYR A 198 4.16 14.44 -7.53
N GLN A 199 4.02 15.63 -6.91
CA GLN A 199 4.32 16.90 -7.58
C GLN A 199 5.81 17.02 -7.93
N LYS A 200 6.71 16.51 -7.09
CA LYS A 200 8.14 16.45 -7.37
C LYS A 200 8.49 15.55 -8.55
N LEU A 201 7.64 14.60 -8.87
CA LEU A 201 7.76 13.69 -10.01
C LEU A 201 7.04 14.20 -11.27
N GLY A 202 6.39 15.36 -11.20
CA GLY A 202 5.73 15.97 -12.35
C GLY A 202 4.23 15.68 -12.46
N TYR A 203 3.65 14.92 -11.52
CA TYR A 203 2.20 14.70 -11.49
C TYR A 203 1.46 15.93 -10.98
N GLU A 204 0.35 16.26 -11.59
CA GLU A 204 -0.56 17.30 -11.14
C GLU A 204 -1.65 16.74 -10.23
N LYS A 205 -2.11 17.52 -9.23
CA LYS A 205 -3.21 17.11 -8.35
C LYS A 205 -4.48 16.92 -9.17
N ASP A 206 -5.09 15.73 -9.07
CA ASP A 206 -6.33 15.38 -9.75
C ASP A 206 -7.49 15.18 -8.77
N TYR A 207 -7.32 14.34 -7.74
CA TYR A 207 -8.40 14.01 -6.81
C TYR A 207 -7.90 13.78 -5.38
N GLU A 208 -8.78 13.92 -4.42
CA GLU A 208 -8.59 13.52 -3.02
C GLU A 208 -9.77 12.67 -2.57
N LEU A 209 -9.50 11.45 -2.10
CA LEU A 209 -10.55 10.54 -1.62
C LEU A 209 -11.27 11.11 -0.40
N GLY A 210 -12.58 10.96 -0.37
CA GLY A 210 -13.39 11.25 0.81
C GLY A 210 -13.25 10.16 1.90
N PRO A 211 -13.78 10.42 3.13
CA PRO A 211 -13.79 9.42 4.20
C PRO A 211 -14.48 8.12 3.80
N GLY A 212 -13.81 6.97 3.99
CA GLY A 212 -14.34 5.65 3.65
C GLY A 212 -14.40 5.34 2.16
N GLU A 213 -13.94 6.25 1.28
CA GLU A 213 -13.96 6.04 -0.15
C GLU A 213 -12.95 4.98 -0.58
N ILE A 214 -13.35 4.14 -1.56
CA ILE A 214 -12.52 3.14 -2.20
C ILE A 214 -12.51 3.39 -3.70
N VAL A 215 -11.32 3.50 -4.27
CA VAL A 215 -11.10 3.82 -5.70
C VAL A 215 -10.18 2.79 -6.32
N LYS A 216 -10.50 2.30 -7.52
CA LYS A 216 -9.59 1.54 -8.37
C LYS A 216 -8.95 2.49 -9.37
N ILE A 217 -7.62 2.47 -9.46
CA ILE A 217 -6.79 3.34 -10.28
C ILE A 217 -6.06 2.48 -11.30
N THR A 218 -6.10 2.87 -12.56
CA THR A 218 -5.38 2.26 -13.70
C THR A 218 -4.66 3.35 -14.48
N PRO A 219 -3.76 3.02 -15.42
CA PRO A 219 -3.10 4.05 -16.25
C PRO A 219 -4.06 4.92 -17.06
N GLU A 220 -5.26 4.41 -17.36
CA GLU A 220 -6.28 5.12 -18.15
C GLU A 220 -7.19 6.03 -17.31
N GLY A 221 -7.24 5.82 -16.00
CA GLY A 221 -8.11 6.57 -15.11
C GLY A 221 -8.40 5.88 -13.79
N TYR A 222 -9.30 6.48 -13.01
CA TYR A 222 -9.77 5.86 -11.78
C TYR A 222 -11.29 5.77 -11.74
N LYS A 223 -11.77 4.80 -10.97
CA LYS A 223 -13.19 4.55 -10.75
C LYS A 223 -13.47 4.38 -9.27
N THR A 224 -14.42 5.15 -8.75
CA THR A 224 -14.94 4.96 -7.40
C THR A 224 -15.73 3.64 -7.34
N LEU A 225 -15.29 2.75 -6.45
CA LEU A 225 -15.92 1.46 -6.17
C LEU A 225 -16.85 1.54 -4.96
N GLN A 226 -16.51 2.44 -4.01
CA GLN A 226 -17.35 2.84 -2.90
C GLN A 226 -17.23 4.35 -2.71
N PRO A 227 -18.33 5.11 -2.71
CA PRO A 227 -18.31 6.53 -2.39
C PRO A 227 -18.04 6.77 -0.89
N ALA A 228 -17.62 8.01 -0.58
CA ALA A 228 -17.41 8.51 0.76
C ALA A 228 -18.68 8.52 1.62
#